data_d5899601aaedbd6a71390aecfeadd4ba
#
_entry.id   d5899601aaedbd6a71390aecfeadd4ba
#
_cell.length_a   1.000
_cell.length_b   1.000
_cell.length_c   1.000
_cell.angle_alpha   90.00
_cell.angle_beta   90.00
_cell.angle_gamma   90.00
#
_symmetry.space_group_name_H-M   'P 1'
#
loop_
_entity.id
_entity.type
_entity.pdbx_description
1 polymer ?
#
loop_
_entity_poly.entity_id
_entity_poly.type
_entity_poly.pdbx_seq_one_letter_code
_entity_poly.pdbx_strand_id
1 'polypeptide(L)'
;MPMDKSQKGPGGLTEEERDEILKDIRERFTLKLDHSAICTKNIDELTYVFLRALTGGDIKYRAPDVAGDDPEARSSMKTVAIQLGKEDEAEAAYMAPVEGIDGEVQSQVNHFIEHTGECFQHIALRIEGDSIEEYRELTEKLGVNYITPLLYDDSSNLLQMFTGSLFRSSNPAAGPFIEINQRLDLSEEDRQHFHHETVQGLYSSIEKLQERDEQTWIVDFDKIPEDWDVFEDDTTYDD
;
A
#
# COMPACT_ATOMS: atom_id res chain seq x y z
N MET A 1 8.24 5.87 -36.16
CA MET A 1 8.22 4.49 -36.71
C MET A 1 7.25 3.72 -35.84
N PRO A 2 6.30 2.96 -36.40
CA PRO A 2 5.44 2.12 -35.56
C PRO A 2 6.34 1.13 -34.81
N MET A 3 6.19 1.02 -33.50
CA MET A 3 6.88 0.02 -32.68
C MET A 3 6.62 -1.38 -33.24
N ASP A 4 7.65 -2.19 -33.26
CA ASP A 4 7.51 -3.61 -33.61
C ASP A 4 6.82 -4.29 -32.42
N LYS A 5 5.51 -4.52 -32.56
CA LYS A 5 4.64 -5.16 -31.53
C LYS A 5 5.11 -6.57 -31.10
N SER A 6 6.12 -7.11 -31.77
CA SER A 6 6.74 -8.39 -31.40
C SER A 6 7.88 -8.24 -30.36
N GLN A 7 8.31 -7.03 -30.03
CA GLN A 7 9.30 -6.82 -28.98
C GLN A 7 8.69 -7.10 -27.61
N LYS A 8 9.33 -8.02 -26.87
CA LYS A 8 8.88 -8.39 -25.52
C LYS A 8 9.21 -7.26 -24.55
N GLY A 9 8.18 -6.69 -23.95
CA GLY A 9 8.28 -5.69 -22.90
C GLY A 9 8.60 -6.29 -21.51
N PRO A 10 8.37 -5.53 -20.43
CA PRO A 10 8.54 -5.98 -19.05
C PRO A 10 7.83 -7.33 -18.82
N GLY A 11 8.50 -8.25 -18.10
CA GLY A 11 7.98 -9.61 -17.89
C GLY A 11 8.09 -10.57 -19.07
N GLY A 12 8.62 -10.12 -20.23
CA GLY A 12 8.76 -10.96 -21.42
C GLY A 12 7.45 -11.14 -22.22
N LEU A 13 6.43 -10.32 -21.93
CA LEU A 13 5.14 -10.31 -22.62
C LEU A 13 5.21 -9.52 -23.93
N THR A 14 4.44 -9.94 -24.92
CA THR A 14 4.11 -9.11 -26.08
C THR A 14 3.12 -8.01 -25.69
N GLU A 15 2.97 -6.99 -26.53
CA GLU A 15 1.96 -5.93 -26.33
C GLU A 15 0.54 -6.53 -26.26
N GLU A 16 0.19 -7.45 -27.15
CA GLU A 16 -1.11 -8.13 -27.16
C GLU A 16 -1.40 -8.91 -25.86
N GLU A 17 -0.40 -9.67 -25.37
CA GLU A 17 -0.53 -10.40 -24.09
C GLU A 17 -0.71 -9.44 -22.89
N ARG A 18 -0.04 -8.28 -22.93
CA ARG A 18 -0.20 -7.26 -21.90
C ARG A 18 -1.59 -6.64 -21.93
N ASP A 19 -2.07 -6.28 -23.11
CA ASP A 19 -3.39 -5.68 -23.30
C ASP A 19 -4.50 -6.62 -22.83
N GLU A 20 -4.38 -7.93 -23.10
CA GLU A 20 -5.31 -8.93 -22.58
C GLU A 20 -5.32 -8.97 -21.05
N ILE A 21 -4.15 -8.95 -20.40
CA ILE A 21 -4.06 -8.93 -18.92
C ILE A 21 -4.66 -7.65 -18.36
N LEU A 22 -4.35 -6.50 -18.95
CA LEU A 22 -4.91 -5.21 -18.51
C LEU A 22 -6.42 -5.16 -18.68
N LYS A 23 -6.95 -5.75 -19.76
CA LYS A 23 -8.38 -5.91 -19.97
C LYS A 23 -9.00 -6.79 -18.89
N ASP A 24 -8.40 -7.95 -18.60
CA ASP A 24 -8.84 -8.86 -17.54
C ASP A 24 -8.92 -8.14 -16.19
N ILE A 25 -7.88 -7.36 -15.85
CA ILE A 25 -7.87 -6.58 -14.61
C ILE A 25 -9.04 -5.59 -14.60
N ARG A 26 -9.26 -4.83 -15.66
CA ARG A 26 -10.32 -3.82 -15.72
C ARG A 26 -11.73 -4.40 -15.67
N GLU A 27 -11.93 -5.58 -16.25
CA GLU A 27 -13.26 -6.22 -16.31
C GLU A 27 -13.62 -6.94 -15.00
N ARG A 28 -12.61 -7.42 -14.25
CA ARG A 28 -12.81 -8.29 -13.08
C ARG A 28 -12.65 -7.60 -11.76
N PHE A 29 -11.91 -6.48 -11.72
CA PHE A 29 -11.53 -5.81 -10.47
C PHE A 29 -11.87 -4.33 -10.51
N THR A 30 -12.30 -3.82 -9.37
CA THR A 30 -12.39 -2.39 -9.11
C THR A 30 -11.47 -2.04 -7.94
N LEU A 31 -10.63 -1.02 -8.14
CA LEU A 31 -9.77 -0.51 -7.09
C LEU A 31 -10.38 0.76 -6.51
N LYS A 32 -10.54 0.79 -5.19
CA LYS A 32 -11.00 1.96 -4.44
C LYS A 32 -9.95 2.38 -3.43
N LEU A 33 -9.84 3.67 -3.19
CA LEU A 33 -9.01 4.18 -2.09
C LEU A 33 -9.59 3.67 -0.76
N ASP A 34 -8.81 2.91 0.01
CA ASP A 34 -9.17 2.48 1.35
C ASP A 34 -8.63 3.47 2.38
N HIS A 35 -7.32 3.58 2.48
CA HIS A 35 -6.70 4.55 3.39
C HIS A 35 -5.34 5.03 2.89
N SER A 36 -4.83 6.06 3.58
CA SER A 36 -3.45 6.52 3.38
C SER A 36 -2.77 6.66 4.73
N ALA A 37 -1.66 5.98 4.93
CA ALA A 37 -0.85 6.10 6.13
C ALA A 37 0.17 7.21 6.01
N ILE A 38 0.27 8.05 7.04
CA ILE A 38 1.19 9.17 7.11
C ILE A 38 2.06 9.02 8.35
N CYS A 39 3.36 8.83 8.15
CA CYS A 39 4.33 8.80 9.24
C CYS A 39 4.62 10.21 9.73
N THR A 40 4.46 10.43 11.03
CA THR A 40 4.70 11.71 11.70
C THR A 40 5.39 11.52 13.05
N LYS A 41 6.08 12.56 13.52
CA LYS A 41 6.65 12.66 14.86
C LYS A 41 5.68 13.27 15.88
N ASN A 42 4.52 13.73 15.42
CA ASN A 42 3.49 14.34 16.27
C ASN A 42 2.10 14.01 15.73
N ILE A 43 1.58 12.90 16.20
CA ILE A 43 0.26 12.40 15.77
C ILE A 43 -0.88 13.35 16.18
N ASP A 44 -0.75 14.04 17.30
CA ASP A 44 -1.79 14.95 17.80
C ASP A 44 -1.94 16.16 16.89
N GLU A 45 -0.83 16.76 16.44
CA GLU A 45 -0.87 17.89 15.51
C GLU A 45 -1.45 17.50 14.17
N LEU A 46 -1.01 16.38 13.60
CA LEU A 46 -1.48 15.91 12.31
C LEU A 46 -2.97 15.51 12.37
N THR A 47 -3.37 14.84 13.45
CA THR A 47 -4.78 14.50 13.69
C THR A 47 -5.64 15.76 13.82
N TYR A 48 -5.16 16.79 14.54
CA TYR A 48 -5.88 18.06 14.62
C TYR A 48 -6.06 18.71 13.25
N VAL A 49 -5.03 18.72 12.41
CA VAL A 49 -5.11 19.27 11.04
C VAL A 49 -6.22 18.60 10.26
N PHE A 50 -6.24 17.28 10.21
CA PHE A 50 -7.25 16.55 9.45
C PHE A 50 -8.65 16.68 10.04
N LEU A 51 -8.80 16.50 11.36
CA LEU A 51 -10.11 16.52 12.01
C LEU A 51 -10.74 17.91 12.08
N ARG A 52 -9.95 18.92 12.45
CA ARG A 52 -10.46 20.22 12.85
C ARG A 52 -10.25 21.30 11.82
N ALA A 53 -9.14 21.24 11.08
CA ALA A 53 -8.79 22.29 10.15
C ALA A 53 -9.23 22.00 8.71
N LEU A 54 -9.19 20.77 8.26
CA LEU A 54 -9.42 20.42 6.85
C LEU A 54 -10.75 19.71 6.59
N THR A 55 -11.04 18.62 7.29
CA THR A 55 -12.12 17.71 6.86
C THR A 55 -13.37 17.76 7.72
N GLY A 56 -13.23 18.07 9.01
CA GLY A 56 -14.30 17.88 9.98
C GLY A 56 -14.71 16.41 10.13
N GLY A 57 -13.83 15.50 9.76
CA GLY A 57 -14.08 14.05 9.79
C GLY A 57 -14.20 13.49 11.21
N ASP A 58 -14.57 12.23 11.29
CA ASP A 58 -14.71 11.49 12.54
C ASP A 58 -13.53 10.56 12.75
N ILE A 59 -13.09 10.42 14.00
CA ILE A 59 -12.15 9.36 14.37
C ILE A 59 -12.95 8.07 14.53
N LYS A 60 -12.61 7.07 13.73
CA LYS A 60 -13.24 5.75 13.77
C LYS A 60 -12.43 4.73 14.56
N TYR A 61 -11.11 4.91 14.61
CA TYR A 61 -10.21 4.00 15.30
C TYR A 61 -9.08 4.76 16.00
N ARG A 62 -8.62 4.24 17.13
CA ARG A 62 -7.44 4.70 17.87
C ARG A 62 -6.74 3.51 18.50
N ALA A 63 -5.43 3.43 18.31
CA ALA A 63 -4.56 2.56 19.07
C ALA A 63 -3.41 3.38 19.69
N PRO A 64 -3.29 3.41 21.01
CA PRO A 64 -2.16 4.09 21.66
C PRO A 64 -0.85 3.34 21.45
N ASP A 65 -0.90 2.05 21.24
CA ASP A 65 0.19 1.20 20.77
C ASP A 65 -0.40 -0.02 20.06
N VAL A 66 -0.01 -0.21 18.79
CA VAL A 66 -0.47 -1.35 17.98
C VAL A 66 0.19 -2.65 18.45
N ALA A 67 1.44 -2.59 18.89
CA ALA A 67 2.20 -3.75 19.37
C ALA A 67 1.84 -4.16 20.81
N GLY A 68 1.15 -3.30 21.54
CA GLY A 68 0.85 -3.52 22.96
C GLY A 68 2.12 -3.53 23.83
N ASP A 69 2.21 -4.50 24.75
CA ASP A 69 3.29 -4.56 25.75
C ASP A 69 4.57 -5.29 25.26
N ASP A 70 4.75 -5.52 23.94
CA ASP A 70 5.95 -6.15 23.40
C ASP A 70 7.09 -5.11 23.21
N PRO A 71 8.12 -5.09 24.08
CA PRO A 71 9.20 -4.10 24.00
C PRO A 71 10.14 -4.33 22.81
N GLU A 72 10.13 -5.51 22.20
CA GLU A 72 10.95 -5.85 21.04
C GLU A 72 10.21 -5.67 19.72
N ALA A 73 8.95 -5.23 19.77
CA ALA A 73 8.14 -5.07 18.58
C ALA A 73 8.53 -3.80 17.80
N ARG A 74 9.06 -3.97 16.60
CA ARG A 74 9.31 -2.86 15.69
C ARG A 74 8.03 -2.23 15.12
N SER A 75 6.91 -2.92 15.27
CA SER A 75 5.55 -2.44 14.91
C SER A 75 4.93 -1.52 15.97
N SER A 76 5.65 -1.23 17.06
CA SER A 76 5.15 -0.34 18.11
C SER A 76 4.93 1.07 17.57
N MET A 77 3.66 1.48 17.57
CA MET A 77 3.24 2.78 17.05
C MET A 77 1.86 3.18 17.57
N LYS A 78 1.66 4.48 17.73
CA LYS A 78 0.32 5.07 17.85
C LYS A 78 -0.29 5.20 16.47
N THR A 79 -1.60 4.97 16.36
CA THR A 79 -2.33 5.22 15.13
C THR A 79 -3.74 5.72 15.39
N VAL A 80 -4.25 6.48 14.44
CA VAL A 80 -5.61 6.99 14.39
C VAL A 80 -6.16 6.79 12.99
N ALA A 81 -7.39 6.30 12.85
CA ALA A 81 -8.08 6.31 11.56
C ALA A 81 -9.14 7.41 11.54
N ILE A 82 -8.99 8.35 10.61
CA ILE A 82 -9.88 9.50 10.43
C ILE A 82 -10.66 9.30 9.15
N GLN A 83 -11.98 9.15 9.26
CA GLN A 83 -12.85 9.04 8.09
C GLN A 83 -12.91 10.37 7.34
N LEU A 84 -12.76 10.32 6.04
CA LEU A 84 -12.93 11.44 5.14
C LEU A 84 -14.36 11.44 4.56
N GLY A 85 -15.04 12.58 4.64
CA GLY A 85 -16.39 12.71 4.11
C GLY A 85 -17.48 12.11 5.02
N LYS A 86 -18.66 11.95 4.43
CA LYS A 86 -19.86 11.45 5.10
C LYS A 86 -20.41 10.19 4.45
N GLU A 87 -19.61 9.57 3.61
CA GLU A 87 -20.02 8.34 2.92
C GLU A 87 -20.29 7.23 3.92
N ASP A 88 -21.06 6.25 3.48
CA ASP A 88 -21.18 4.97 4.15
C ASP A 88 -19.77 4.41 4.42
N GLU A 89 -19.58 3.81 5.58
CA GLU A 89 -18.28 3.25 5.98
C GLU A 89 -17.71 2.26 4.95
N ALA A 90 -18.59 1.61 4.19
CA ALA A 90 -18.20 0.74 3.09
C ALA A 90 -17.47 1.46 1.95
N GLU A 91 -17.79 2.73 1.71
CA GLU A 91 -17.24 3.54 0.63
C GLU A 91 -16.24 4.59 1.13
N ALA A 92 -16.15 4.76 2.44
CA ALA A 92 -15.29 5.78 3.04
C ALA A 92 -13.81 5.50 2.83
N ALA A 93 -13.06 6.57 2.57
CA ALA A 93 -11.61 6.58 2.64
C ALA A 93 -11.15 7.12 4.01
N TYR A 94 -9.95 6.70 4.43
CA TYR A 94 -9.41 7.10 5.72
C TYR A 94 -8.02 7.72 5.58
N MET A 95 -7.73 8.68 6.47
CA MET A 95 -6.38 9.12 6.76
C MET A 95 -5.91 8.44 8.04
N ALA A 96 -4.74 7.84 7.99
CA ALA A 96 -4.15 7.12 9.11
C ALA A 96 -2.80 7.74 9.52
N PRO A 97 -2.80 8.80 10.35
CA PRO A 97 -1.59 9.25 11.02
C PRO A 97 -1.00 8.15 11.89
N VAL A 98 0.31 7.93 11.79
CA VAL A 98 1.06 6.98 12.61
C VAL A 98 2.30 7.63 13.20
N GLU A 99 2.55 7.40 14.50
CA GLU A 99 3.72 7.87 15.25
C GLU A 99 4.41 6.68 15.88
N GLY A 100 5.71 6.50 15.56
CA GLY A 100 6.49 5.38 16.07
C GLY A 100 6.78 5.51 17.58
N ILE A 101 6.74 4.39 18.26
CA ILE A 101 7.14 4.28 19.67
C ILE A 101 8.43 3.46 19.70
N ASP A 102 9.54 4.10 20.12
CA ASP A 102 10.80 3.39 20.32
C ASP A 102 10.80 2.73 21.69
N GLY A 103 11.11 1.43 21.71
CA GLY A 103 11.34 0.63 22.90
C GLY A 103 12.80 0.20 23.02
N GLU A 104 13.05 -1.09 23.26
CA GLU A 104 14.40 -1.68 23.21
C GLU A 104 14.95 -1.70 21.79
N VAL A 105 14.06 -1.69 20.82
CA VAL A 105 14.36 -1.57 19.38
C VAL A 105 13.68 -0.33 18.79
N GLN A 106 14.26 0.19 17.72
CA GLN A 106 13.67 1.32 16.99
C GLN A 106 12.40 0.89 16.25
N SER A 107 11.33 1.68 16.39
CA SER A 107 10.12 1.51 15.60
C SER A 107 10.39 1.63 14.10
N GLN A 108 9.75 0.81 13.28
CA GLN A 108 9.84 0.91 11.82
C GLN A 108 9.27 2.24 11.28
N VAL A 109 8.32 2.84 11.97
CA VAL A 109 7.81 4.17 11.63
C VAL A 109 8.92 5.22 11.82
N ASN A 110 9.64 5.18 12.93
CA ASN A 110 10.75 6.11 13.17
C ASN A 110 11.92 5.84 12.22
N HIS A 111 12.21 4.56 11.94
CA HIS A 111 13.19 4.18 10.93
C HIS A 111 12.81 4.74 9.54
N PHE A 112 11.54 4.63 9.13
CA PHE A 112 11.04 5.20 7.89
C PHE A 112 11.23 6.72 7.85
N ILE A 113 10.83 7.43 8.93
CA ILE A 113 10.97 8.89 9.03
C ILE A 113 12.43 9.35 8.94
N GLU A 114 13.37 8.60 9.50
CA GLU A 114 14.80 8.91 9.40
C GLU A 114 15.33 8.89 7.98
N HIS A 115 14.78 8.03 7.13
CA HIS A 115 15.22 7.86 5.74
C HIS A 115 14.47 8.75 4.73
N THR A 116 13.21 9.06 5.02
CA THR A 116 12.33 9.75 4.06
C THR A 116 11.84 11.11 4.54
N GLY A 117 11.97 11.40 5.85
CA GLY A 117 11.24 12.48 6.51
C GLY A 117 9.80 12.09 6.83
N GLU A 118 9.06 12.99 7.45
CA GLU A 118 7.63 12.83 7.70
C GLU A 118 6.88 12.94 6.37
N CYS A 119 6.21 11.87 5.97
CA CYS A 119 5.47 11.83 4.70
C CYS A 119 4.50 10.65 4.64
N PHE A 120 3.78 10.53 3.52
CA PHE A 120 2.98 9.34 3.24
C PHE A 120 3.89 8.10 3.17
N GLN A 121 3.54 7.08 3.97
CA GLN A 121 4.23 5.79 3.92
C GLN A 121 3.62 4.90 2.84
N HIS A 122 2.28 4.79 2.82
CA HIS A 122 1.59 4.02 1.80
C HIS A 122 0.20 4.57 1.49
N ILE A 123 -0.28 4.16 0.33
CA ILE A 123 -1.67 4.28 -0.06
C ILE A 123 -2.21 2.86 -0.17
N ALA A 124 -3.31 2.60 0.51
CA ALA A 124 -4.02 1.33 0.45
C ALA A 124 -5.16 1.42 -0.56
N LEU A 125 -5.15 0.47 -1.49
CA LEU A 125 -6.19 0.30 -2.48
C LEU A 125 -6.97 -0.98 -2.17
N ARG A 126 -8.28 -0.84 -1.95
CA ARG A 126 -9.18 -1.95 -1.75
C ARG A 126 -9.62 -2.52 -3.08
N ILE A 127 -9.49 -3.83 -3.22
CA ILE A 127 -10.00 -4.57 -4.37
C ILE A 127 -11.45 -5.00 -4.10
N GLU A 128 -12.30 -4.78 -5.10
CA GLU A 128 -13.62 -5.38 -5.24
C GLU A 128 -13.67 -6.21 -6.53
N GLY A 129 -14.39 -7.32 -6.51
CA GLY A 129 -14.48 -8.27 -7.63
C GLY A 129 -13.96 -9.66 -7.26
N ASP A 130 -13.15 -10.23 -8.13
CA ASP A 130 -12.56 -11.56 -7.93
C ASP A 130 -11.49 -11.57 -6.82
N SER A 131 -10.80 -12.69 -6.62
CA SER A 131 -9.88 -12.81 -5.48
C SER A 131 -8.60 -12.00 -5.63
N ILE A 132 -8.06 -11.52 -4.50
CA ILE A 132 -6.79 -10.80 -4.46
C ILE A 132 -5.61 -11.65 -4.95
N GLU A 133 -5.69 -12.98 -4.81
CA GLU A 133 -4.70 -13.92 -5.34
C GLU A 133 -4.64 -13.85 -6.86
N GLU A 134 -5.79 -13.86 -7.52
CA GLU A 134 -5.86 -13.75 -8.99
C GLU A 134 -5.39 -12.37 -9.47
N TYR A 135 -5.76 -11.31 -8.75
CA TYR A 135 -5.23 -9.96 -9.01
C TYR A 135 -3.72 -9.93 -8.92
N ARG A 136 -3.16 -10.53 -7.87
CA ARG A 136 -1.71 -10.65 -7.70
C ARG A 136 -1.05 -11.36 -8.88
N GLU A 137 -1.58 -12.52 -9.27
CA GLU A 137 -1.05 -13.29 -10.40
C GLU A 137 -1.02 -12.50 -11.71
N LEU A 138 -2.06 -11.71 -11.97
CA LEU A 138 -2.15 -10.87 -13.17
C LEU A 138 -1.13 -9.71 -13.11
N THR A 139 -1.05 -9.03 -12.00
CA THR A 139 -0.13 -7.88 -11.85
C THR A 139 1.34 -8.31 -11.78
N GLU A 140 1.66 -9.47 -11.20
CA GLU A 140 3.02 -10.04 -11.23
C GLU A 140 3.45 -10.38 -12.67
N LYS A 141 2.54 -10.86 -13.53
CA LYS A 141 2.83 -11.03 -14.97
C LYS A 141 3.18 -9.70 -15.64
N LEU A 142 2.54 -8.60 -15.23
CA LEU A 142 2.87 -7.26 -15.70
C LEU A 142 4.17 -6.70 -15.11
N GLY A 143 4.81 -7.43 -14.19
CA GLY A 143 6.09 -7.06 -13.58
C GLY A 143 5.95 -6.32 -12.25
N VAL A 144 4.76 -6.30 -11.63
CA VAL A 144 4.61 -5.75 -10.28
C VAL A 144 5.31 -6.65 -9.26
N ASN A 145 6.10 -6.05 -8.38
CA ASN A 145 6.81 -6.74 -7.32
C ASN A 145 6.12 -6.52 -5.98
N TYR A 146 5.82 -7.61 -5.28
CA TYR A 146 5.32 -7.59 -3.92
C TYR A 146 6.42 -8.01 -2.95
N ILE A 147 6.58 -7.25 -1.87
CA ILE A 147 7.58 -7.53 -0.82
C ILE A 147 7.08 -8.47 0.26
N THR A 148 5.76 -8.69 0.32
CA THR A 148 5.15 -9.63 1.26
C THR A 148 4.50 -10.80 0.53
N PRO A 149 4.38 -11.97 1.18
CA PRO A 149 3.34 -12.92 0.81
C PRO A 149 1.96 -12.26 0.99
N LEU A 150 0.92 -12.96 0.59
CA LEU A 150 -0.43 -12.58 0.99
C LEU A 150 -0.56 -12.80 2.50
N LEU A 151 -0.91 -11.72 3.22
CA LEU A 151 -1.09 -11.72 4.66
C LEU A 151 -2.59 -11.79 4.95
N TYR A 152 -2.98 -12.68 5.84
CA TYR A 152 -4.36 -12.84 6.27
C TYR A 152 -4.50 -12.42 7.73
N ASP A 153 -5.44 -11.55 8.00
CA ASP A 153 -5.83 -11.13 9.33
C ASP A 153 -7.19 -11.77 9.68
N ASP A 154 -7.15 -12.81 10.52
CA ASP A 154 -8.34 -13.55 10.95
C ASP A 154 -9.35 -12.66 11.66
N SER A 155 -8.90 -11.64 12.37
CA SER A 155 -9.75 -10.81 13.22
C SER A 155 -10.53 -9.76 12.45
N SER A 156 -10.03 -9.33 11.31
CA SER A 156 -10.68 -8.35 10.43
C SER A 156 -11.14 -8.93 9.09
N ASN A 157 -11.01 -10.23 8.88
CA ASN A 157 -11.27 -10.88 7.57
C ASN A 157 -10.62 -10.12 6.41
N LEU A 158 -9.38 -9.69 6.61
CA LEU A 158 -8.62 -8.87 5.69
C LEU A 158 -7.49 -9.67 5.06
N LEU A 159 -7.47 -9.72 3.74
CA LEU A 159 -6.31 -10.13 2.95
C LEU A 159 -5.57 -8.89 2.50
N GLN A 160 -4.23 -8.90 2.60
CA GLN A 160 -3.42 -7.78 2.17
C GLN A 160 -2.04 -8.19 1.68
N MET A 161 -1.48 -7.37 0.80
CA MET A 161 -0.13 -7.50 0.28
C MET A 161 0.45 -6.13 0.00
N PHE A 162 1.77 -6.03 0.03
CA PHE A 162 2.48 -4.76 -0.10
C PHE A 162 3.47 -4.83 -1.25
N THR A 163 3.49 -3.77 -2.06
CA THR A 163 4.42 -3.66 -3.18
C THR A 163 5.80 -3.21 -2.72
N GLY A 164 6.78 -3.31 -3.60
CA GLY A 164 8.02 -2.58 -3.47
C GLY A 164 7.82 -1.06 -3.52
N SER A 165 8.89 -0.30 -3.32
CA SER A 165 8.83 1.16 -3.29
C SER A 165 8.35 1.75 -4.63
N LEU A 166 7.49 2.78 -4.55
CA LEU A 166 6.99 3.52 -5.71
C LEU A 166 8.07 4.30 -6.45
N PHE A 167 9.09 4.77 -5.75
CA PHE A 167 10.08 5.69 -6.31
C PHE A 167 11.49 5.10 -6.24
N ARG A 168 12.32 5.43 -7.23
CA ARG A 168 13.77 5.15 -7.22
C ARG A 168 14.46 6.00 -6.14
N SER A 169 14.05 5.84 -4.88
CA SER A 169 14.71 6.52 -3.77
C SER A 169 16.04 5.84 -3.43
N SER A 170 16.83 6.47 -2.61
CA SER A 170 18.11 5.93 -2.15
C SER A 170 17.98 4.68 -1.28
N ASN A 171 16.79 4.43 -0.74
CA ASN A 171 16.51 3.25 0.08
C ASN A 171 15.11 2.68 -0.26
N PRO A 172 15.00 1.74 -1.20
CA PRO A 172 13.72 1.17 -1.61
C PRO A 172 12.99 0.42 -0.49
N ALA A 173 13.70 -0.12 0.50
CA ALA A 173 13.09 -0.77 1.67
C ALA A 173 12.46 0.24 2.65
N ALA A 174 12.71 1.54 2.47
CA ALA A 174 12.14 2.61 3.29
C ALA A 174 11.30 3.61 2.48
N GLY A 175 11.14 3.42 1.16
CA GLY A 175 10.36 4.32 0.32
C GLY A 175 8.84 4.08 0.43
N PRO A 176 8.01 5.05 -0.01
CA PRO A 176 6.57 4.88 -0.09
C PRO A 176 6.17 3.70 -0.98
N PHE A 177 5.11 2.99 -0.62
CA PHE A 177 4.63 1.80 -1.33
C PHE A 177 3.10 1.79 -1.47
N ILE A 178 2.59 0.82 -2.21
CA ILE A 178 1.15 0.57 -2.31
C ILE A 178 0.81 -0.68 -1.49
N GLU A 179 -0.24 -0.59 -0.70
CA GLU A 179 -0.95 -1.71 -0.13
C GLU A 179 -2.11 -2.08 -1.05
N ILE A 180 -2.28 -3.36 -1.30
CA ILE A 180 -3.50 -3.89 -1.92
C ILE A 180 -4.18 -4.75 -0.88
N ASN A 181 -5.47 -4.49 -0.64
CA ASN A 181 -6.24 -5.26 0.32
C ASN A 181 -7.60 -5.72 -0.24
N GLN A 182 -8.13 -6.79 0.35
CA GLN A 182 -9.46 -7.30 0.09
C GLN A 182 -10.11 -7.69 1.42
N ARG A 183 -11.30 -7.14 1.67
CA ARG A 183 -12.11 -7.48 2.83
C ARG A 183 -13.04 -8.62 2.46
N LEU A 184 -12.91 -9.76 3.13
CA LEU A 184 -13.67 -10.97 2.84
C LEU A 184 -15.06 -10.98 3.46
N ASP A 185 -15.25 -10.25 4.56
CA ASP A 185 -16.54 -10.04 5.20
C ASP A 185 -16.73 -8.55 5.49
N LEU A 186 -17.94 -8.06 5.22
CA LEU A 186 -18.25 -6.64 5.31
C LEU A 186 -19.03 -6.31 6.60
N SER A 187 -18.85 -7.07 7.68
CA SER A 187 -19.42 -6.67 8.97
C SER A 187 -18.84 -5.33 9.43
N GLU A 188 -19.70 -4.44 9.94
CA GLU A 188 -19.29 -3.08 10.31
C GLU A 188 -18.23 -3.04 11.43
N GLU A 189 -18.20 -4.05 12.32
CA GLU A 189 -17.25 -4.11 13.44
C GLU A 189 -15.81 -4.43 13.00
N ASP A 190 -15.63 -5.18 11.91
CA ASP A 190 -14.32 -5.69 11.50
C ASP A 190 -13.53 -4.75 10.58
N ARG A 191 -14.14 -3.67 10.09
CA ARG A 191 -13.58 -2.81 9.03
C ARG A 191 -12.52 -1.81 9.48
N GLN A 192 -12.33 -1.63 10.78
CA GLN A 192 -11.65 -0.42 11.29
C GLN A 192 -10.40 -0.72 12.12
N HIS A 193 -9.95 -1.96 12.22
CA HIS A 193 -8.87 -2.33 13.12
C HIS A 193 -7.56 -2.58 12.36
N PHE A 194 -6.49 -1.96 12.84
CA PHE A 194 -5.12 -2.33 12.48
C PHE A 194 -4.65 -3.37 13.50
N HIS A 195 -4.36 -4.58 13.03
CA HIS A 195 -3.93 -5.65 13.91
C HIS A 195 -2.41 -5.80 13.90
N HIS A 196 -1.87 -6.00 15.10
CA HIS A 196 -0.44 -6.14 15.35
C HIS A 196 0.22 -7.18 14.45
N GLU A 197 -0.38 -8.36 14.31
CA GLU A 197 0.19 -9.48 13.53
C GLU A 197 0.39 -9.13 12.06
N THR A 198 -0.51 -8.37 11.48
CA THR A 198 -0.45 -7.97 10.08
C THR A 198 0.58 -6.89 9.85
N VAL A 199 0.61 -5.89 10.72
CA VAL A 199 1.63 -4.82 10.73
C VAL A 199 3.01 -5.43 10.96
N GLN A 200 3.14 -6.40 11.86
CA GLN A 200 4.38 -7.13 12.11
C GLN A 200 4.82 -7.92 10.87
N GLY A 201 3.90 -8.55 10.14
CA GLY A 201 4.19 -9.26 8.90
C GLY A 201 4.81 -8.37 7.82
N LEU A 202 4.28 -7.16 7.65
CA LEU A 202 4.86 -6.14 6.76
C LEU A 202 6.29 -5.80 7.19
N TYR A 203 6.47 -5.41 8.44
CA TYR A 203 7.77 -4.96 8.93
C TYR A 203 8.83 -6.07 8.92
N SER A 204 8.45 -7.30 9.25
CA SER A 204 9.36 -8.45 9.12
C SER A 204 9.78 -8.71 7.67
N SER A 205 8.93 -8.40 6.70
CA SER A 205 9.29 -8.51 5.28
C SER A 205 10.25 -7.40 4.84
N ILE A 206 10.02 -6.17 5.30
CA ILE A 206 10.92 -5.04 5.06
C ILE A 206 12.32 -5.32 5.66
N GLU A 207 12.39 -5.82 6.89
CA GLU A 207 13.65 -6.19 7.55
C GLU A 207 14.44 -7.23 6.76
N LYS A 208 13.78 -8.29 6.29
CA LYS A 208 14.43 -9.31 5.47
C LYS A 208 15.02 -8.76 4.18
N LEU A 209 14.36 -7.76 3.56
CA LEU A 209 14.90 -7.08 2.39
C LEU A 209 16.12 -6.22 2.76
N GLN A 210 16.05 -5.50 3.90
CA GLN A 210 17.17 -4.70 4.39
C GLN A 210 18.39 -5.55 4.73
N GLU A 211 18.20 -6.69 5.40
CA GLU A 211 19.28 -7.65 5.74
C GLU A 211 19.99 -8.23 4.51
N ARG A 212 19.26 -8.34 3.39
CA ARG A 212 19.81 -8.89 2.13
C ARG A 212 20.39 -7.82 1.22
N ASP A 213 20.29 -6.54 1.60
CA ASP A 213 20.60 -5.39 0.72
C ASP A 213 19.84 -5.49 -0.63
N GLU A 214 18.64 -6.08 -0.59
CA GLU A 214 17.78 -6.26 -1.76
C GLU A 214 16.97 -4.98 -2.00
N GLN A 215 17.12 -4.42 -3.18
CA GLN A 215 16.34 -3.28 -3.63
C GLN A 215 15.13 -3.79 -4.39
N THR A 216 13.95 -3.59 -3.83
CA THR A 216 12.70 -4.00 -4.46
C THR A 216 11.85 -2.76 -4.77
N TRP A 217 11.72 -2.47 -6.04
CA TRP A 217 10.83 -1.46 -6.57
C TRP A 217 9.45 -2.07 -6.87
N ILE A 218 8.42 -1.23 -6.98
CA ILE A 218 7.09 -1.67 -7.40
C ILE A 218 7.12 -2.41 -8.74
N VAL A 219 7.96 -1.94 -9.66
CA VAL A 219 8.27 -2.59 -10.95
C VAL A 219 9.74 -2.41 -11.28
N ASP A 220 10.24 -3.17 -12.22
CA ASP A 220 11.58 -2.94 -12.79
C ASP A 220 11.54 -1.73 -13.74
N PHE A 221 11.90 -0.57 -13.23
CA PHE A 221 11.84 0.69 -13.98
C PHE A 221 12.79 0.71 -15.21
N ASP A 222 13.81 -0.16 -15.25
CA ASP A 222 14.72 -0.23 -16.39
C ASP A 222 14.08 -0.94 -17.59
N LYS A 223 12.89 -1.54 -17.38
CA LYS A 223 12.07 -2.15 -18.43
C LYS A 223 10.98 -1.24 -18.98
N ILE A 224 10.85 -0.03 -18.47
CA ILE A 224 9.98 0.97 -19.08
C ILE A 224 10.61 1.38 -20.40
N PRO A 225 9.88 1.35 -21.54
CA PRO A 225 10.41 1.78 -22.82
C PRO A 225 10.97 3.22 -22.74
N GLU A 226 12.15 3.47 -23.30
CA GLU A 226 12.77 4.80 -23.28
C GLU A 226 11.96 5.87 -24.02
N ASP A 227 11.16 5.43 -24.99
CA ASP A 227 10.29 6.25 -25.82
C ASP A 227 8.83 6.27 -25.37
N TRP A 228 8.50 5.65 -24.21
CA TRP A 228 7.16 5.71 -23.67
C TRP A 228 6.82 7.12 -23.17
N ASP A 229 5.75 7.69 -23.72
CA ASP A 229 5.24 9.01 -23.36
C ASP A 229 3.75 8.90 -23.02
N VAL A 230 3.38 9.26 -21.81
CA VAL A 230 2.00 9.23 -21.33
C VAL A 230 1.07 10.16 -22.13
N PHE A 231 1.61 11.16 -22.81
CA PHE A 231 0.84 12.09 -23.64
C PHE A 231 0.68 11.63 -25.10
N GLU A 232 1.41 10.61 -25.51
CA GLU A 232 1.34 9.96 -26.81
C GLU A 232 0.76 8.54 -26.73
N ASP A 233 0.50 8.06 -25.50
CA ASP A 233 -0.08 6.74 -25.27
C ASP A 233 -1.57 6.76 -25.64
N ASP A 234 -1.92 5.97 -26.67
CA ASP A 234 -3.28 5.85 -27.22
C ASP A 234 -4.22 5.00 -26.34
N THR A 235 -3.83 4.67 -25.09
CA THR A 235 -4.75 4.05 -24.12
C THR A 235 -5.84 5.03 -23.69
N THR A 236 -6.49 5.67 -24.68
CA THR A 236 -7.71 6.44 -24.45
C THR A 236 -8.86 5.47 -24.20
N TYR A 237 -9.48 5.63 -23.04
CA TYR A 237 -10.75 4.97 -22.76
C TYR A 237 -11.77 5.56 -23.75
N ASP A 238 -12.25 4.75 -24.67
CA ASP A 238 -13.49 5.05 -25.39
C ASP A 238 -14.62 5.03 -24.34
N ASP A 239 -15.22 6.22 -24.08
CA ASP A 239 -16.37 6.42 -23.21
C ASP A 239 -17.63 5.67 -23.71
#